data_0ed3287651a695600fa80524f9badf20
#
_entry.id   0ed3287651a695600fa80524f9badf20
#
_cell.length_a   1.000
_cell.length_b   1.000
_cell.length_c   1.000
_cell.angle_alpha   90.00
_cell.angle_beta   90.00
_cell.angle_gamma   90.00
#
_symmetry.space_group_name_H-M   'P 1'
#
loop_
_entity.id
_entity.type
_entity.pdbx_description
1 polymer ?
#
loop_
_entity_poly.entity_id
_entity_poly.type
_entity_poly.pdbx_seq_one_letter_code
_entity_poly.pdbx_strand_id
1 'polypeptide(L)'
;MTDTSLAPFATLTDTPEVAAVRQRVRRVLAEHTTPERLVEHDEEEKYDLGLYTALAEAGLIRLETELNGRGPAHQSQVTVLEELGAGATSVGVSIVVQYMGVELLHRFADEAQRNDYLAPLLDGAARMSFALSEPDGGTDVARAMSTRATREDDGTWVLTGRKKWIGAASTADFLIVLARTAEIERSSIDGITMFIVPRSTPGITTTSIDTMGIRALEQADIVFDNVRVPADLVLGEVDRGFRHVLATLNGERLNGAAVALGIARGALETAVEYAGRREAFGRPVGAFQALQHELVDAAVSVESARLLLHNAARTSDESEGGAVETLSAMAKLAASQAGTTTTDIGMRVMGGWGFLRQLPMQRYFRDARLYTFAPLTDEMIRNYLGEKHLGLPRSY
;
A
#
# COMPACT_ATOMS: atom_id res chain seq x y z
N MET A 1 -9.85 23.99 -28.41
CA MET A 1 -9.91 22.98 -27.33
C MET A 1 -8.65 23.17 -26.52
N THR A 2 -8.74 23.85 -25.39
CA THR A 2 -7.62 23.99 -24.48
C THR A 2 -7.41 22.63 -23.83
N ASP A 3 -6.21 22.08 -23.99
CA ASP A 3 -5.77 20.89 -23.26
C ASP A 3 -5.86 21.20 -21.77
N THR A 4 -6.93 20.72 -21.12
CA THR A 4 -7.19 20.88 -19.68
C THR A 4 -6.56 19.75 -18.89
N SER A 5 -5.50 19.09 -19.40
CA SER A 5 -4.78 18.12 -18.59
C SER A 5 -4.23 18.83 -17.35
N LEU A 6 -4.60 18.37 -16.17
CA LEU A 6 -4.00 18.77 -14.87
C LEU A 6 -2.51 18.37 -14.79
N ALA A 7 -1.91 18.05 -15.93
CA ALA A 7 -0.55 17.57 -16.09
C ALA A 7 0.61 18.58 -15.86
N PRO A 8 0.42 19.91 -15.73
CA PRO A 8 1.59 20.78 -15.62
C PRO A 8 2.39 20.59 -14.32
N PHE A 9 1.79 20.12 -13.24
CA PHE A 9 2.46 20.02 -11.94
C PHE A 9 3.28 18.72 -11.77
N ALA A 10 2.90 17.64 -12.46
CA ALA A 10 3.60 16.36 -12.39
C ALA A 10 5.05 16.40 -12.88
N THR A 11 5.35 17.31 -13.79
CA THR A 11 6.66 17.42 -14.43
C THR A 11 7.69 18.24 -13.65
N LEU A 12 7.28 19.05 -12.68
CA LEU A 12 8.19 19.92 -11.93
C LEU A 12 9.01 19.20 -10.86
N THR A 13 8.61 18.01 -10.44
CA THR A 13 9.27 17.24 -9.37
C THR A 13 9.95 15.96 -9.86
N ASP A 14 9.64 15.51 -11.07
CA ASP A 14 10.20 14.27 -11.59
C ASP A 14 11.62 14.49 -12.14
N THR A 15 12.59 13.68 -11.70
CA THR A 15 13.85 13.54 -12.41
C THR A 15 13.62 12.81 -13.74
N PRO A 16 14.57 12.84 -14.70
CA PRO A 16 14.42 12.07 -15.95
C PRO A 16 14.12 10.59 -15.72
N GLU A 17 14.73 9.98 -14.71
CA GLU A 17 14.55 8.58 -14.32
C GLU A 17 13.12 8.34 -13.81
N VAL A 18 12.64 9.18 -12.90
CA VAL A 18 11.27 9.13 -12.35
C VAL A 18 10.24 9.34 -13.45
N ALA A 19 10.47 10.31 -14.35
CA ALA A 19 9.62 10.57 -15.51
C ALA A 19 9.53 9.34 -16.44
N ALA A 20 10.65 8.63 -16.67
CA ALA A 20 10.67 7.41 -17.47
C ALA A 20 9.86 6.28 -16.79
N VAL A 21 9.95 6.11 -15.47
CA VAL A 21 9.13 5.16 -14.71
C VAL A 21 7.65 5.52 -14.86
N ARG A 22 7.27 6.78 -14.66
CA ARG A 22 5.88 7.26 -14.80
C ARG A 22 5.32 6.98 -16.19
N GLN A 23 6.06 7.26 -17.25
CA GLN A 23 5.64 6.98 -18.63
C GLN A 23 5.44 5.49 -18.85
N ARG A 24 6.31 4.64 -18.31
CA ARG A 24 6.21 3.19 -18.41
C ARG A 24 4.93 2.66 -17.76
N VAL A 25 4.63 3.11 -16.53
CA VAL A 25 3.37 2.73 -15.84
C VAL A 25 2.14 3.19 -16.62
N ARG A 26 2.12 4.46 -17.06
CA ARG A 26 1.00 5.01 -17.83
C ARG A 26 0.75 4.24 -19.12
N ARG A 27 1.82 3.79 -19.81
CA ARG A 27 1.69 2.94 -21.00
C ARG A 27 1.02 1.61 -20.64
N VAL A 28 1.49 0.90 -19.61
CA VAL A 28 0.88 -0.36 -19.18
C VAL A 28 -0.58 -0.16 -18.79
N LEU A 29 -0.92 0.89 -18.04
CA LEU A 29 -2.30 1.20 -17.70
C LEU A 29 -3.15 1.46 -18.96
N ALA A 30 -2.68 2.26 -19.90
CA ALA A 30 -3.41 2.56 -21.13
C ALA A 30 -3.67 1.33 -22.02
N GLU A 31 -2.74 0.35 -22.00
CA GLU A 31 -2.85 -0.88 -22.78
C GLU A 31 -3.72 -1.95 -22.11
N HIS A 32 -3.77 -1.98 -20.77
CA HIS A 32 -4.37 -3.07 -20.00
C HIS A 32 -5.59 -2.67 -19.17
N THR A 33 -5.94 -1.39 -19.07
CA THR A 33 -7.13 -0.94 -18.32
C THR A 33 -8.12 -0.19 -19.21
N THR A 34 -9.42 -0.48 -19.00
CA THR A 34 -10.52 0.35 -19.50
C THR A 34 -11.49 0.64 -18.35
N PRO A 35 -12.32 1.68 -18.45
CA PRO A 35 -13.35 1.93 -17.44
C PRO A 35 -14.24 0.72 -17.16
N GLU A 36 -14.64 0.00 -18.21
CA GLU A 36 -15.50 -1.20 -18.13
C GLU A 36 -14.79 -2.34 -17.40
N ARG A 37 -13.52 -2.60 -17.72
CA ARG A 37 -12.69 -3.63 -17.05
C ARG A 37 -12.53 -3.34 -15.55
N LEU A 38 -12.31 -2.07 -15.19
CA LEU A 38 -12.17 -1.68 -13.79
C LEU A 38 -13.48 -1.85 -13.01
N VAL A 39 -14.62 -1.62 -13.64
CA VAL A 39 -15.95 -1.88 -13.07
C VAL A 39 -16.18 -3.38 -12.91
N GLU A 40 -15.90 -4.18 -13.93
CA GLU A 40 -16.04 -5.63 -13.90
C GLU A 40 -15.24 -6.25 -12.75
N HIS A 41 -13.96 -5.91 -12.63
CA HIS A 41 -13.11 -6.42 -11.55
C HIS A 41 -13.61 -6.00 -10.15
N ASP A 42 -14.09 -4.75 -9.97
CA ASP A 42 -14.67 -4.28 -8.70
C ASP A 42 -15.98 -5.00 -8.37
N GLU A 43 -16.85 -5.26 -9.37
CA GLU A 43 -18.14 -5.93 -9.16
C GLU A 43 -18.01 -7.42 -8.92
N GLU A 44 -17.11 -8.09 -9.65
CA GLU A 44 -16.83 -9.52 -9.52
C GLU A 44 -15.89 -9.86 -8.37
N GLU A 45 -15.33 -8.86 -7.68
CA GLU A 45 -14.32 -9.03 -6.62
C GLU A 45 -13.10 -9.85 -7.10
N LYS A 46 -12.72 -9.62 -8.35
CA LYS A 46 -11.72 -10.42 -9.04
C LYS A 46 -10.43 -9.63 -9.25
N TYR A 47 -9.33 -10.22 -8.81
CA TYR A 47 -8.01 -9.61 -9.00
C TYR A 47 -7.60 -9.56 -10.48
N ASP A 48 -7.08 -8.42 -10.93
CA ASP A 48 -6.55 -8.26 -12.28
C ASP A 48 -5.13 -8.79 -12.40
N LEU A 49 -5.02 -10.12 -12.52
CA LEU A 49 -3.73 -10.79 -12.70
C LEU A 49 -3.06 -10.40 -14.03
N GLY A 50 -3.85 -10.11 -15.08
CA GLY A 50 -3.31 -9.68 -16.37
C GLY A 50 -2.55 -8.35 -16.28
N LEU A 51 -3.13 -7.37 -15.57
CA LEU A 51 -2.44 -6.11 -15.30
C LEU A 51 -1.20 -6.30 -14.42
N TYR A 52 -1.28 -7.14 -13.38
CA TYR A 52 -0.12 -7.47 -12.53
C TYR A 52 1.03 -8.05 -13.37
N THR A 53 0.75 -9.02 -14.23
CA THR A 53 1.74 -9.64 -15.12
C THR A 53 2.36 -8.60 -16.06
N ALA A 54 1.55 -7.74 -16.69
CA ALA A 54 2.07 -6.68 -17.55
C ALA A 54 2.98 -5.68 -16.82
N LEU A 55 2.67 -5.35 -15.56
CA LEU A 55 3.54 -4.52 -14.71
C LEU A 55 4.87 -5.23 -14.41
N ALA A 56 4.84 -6.53 -14.14
CA ALA A 56 6.03 -7.33 -13.91
C ALA A 56 6.92 -7.40 -15.16
N GLU A 57 6.34 -7.73 -16.31
CA GLU A 57 7.03 -7.77 -17.62
C GLU A 57 7.63 -6.40 -18.01
N ALA A 58 6.96 -5.31 -17.62
CA ALA A 58 7.50 -3.96 -17.77
C ALA A 58 8.60 -3.61 -16.75
N GLY A 59 9.01 -4.54 -15.87
CA GLY A 59 10.03 -4.33 -14.85
C GLY A 59 9.62 -3.38 -13.74
N LEU A 60 8.29 -3.22 -13.49
CA LEU A 60 7.75 -2.28 -12.51
C LEU A 60 7.62 -2.90 -11.10
N ILE A 61 7.86 -4.20 -10.95
CA ILE A 61 8.04 -4.86 -9.64
C ILE A 61 9.51 -4.87 -9.27
N ARG A 62 10.37 -5.24 -10.21
CA ARG A 62 11.82 -5.31 -10.01
C ARG A 62 12.41 -3.95 -9.65
N LEU A 63 11.98 -2.86 -10.27
CA LEU A 63 12.60 -1.53 -10.21
C LEU A 63 14.12 -1.62 -9.96
N GLU A 64 14.87 -0.56 -10.04
CA GLU A 64 16.31 -0.66 -9.76
C GLU A 64 16.54 -0.93 -8.27
N THR A 65 16.84 -2.19 -7.92
CA THR A 65 17.00 -2.66 -6.54
C THR A 65 18.36 -2.31 -5.93
N GLU A 66 19.27 -1.73 -6.71
CA GLU A 66 20.66 -1.59 -6.31
C GLU A 66 21.10 -0.20 -5.82
N LEU A 67 20.17 0.70 -5.58
CA LEU A 67 20.54 1.97 -4.95
C LEU A 67 21.06 1.72 -3.52
N ASN A 68 22.38 1.64 -3.40
CA ASN A 68 23.11 1.51 -2.13
C ASN A 68 22.80 0.23 -1.30
N GLY A 69 22.36 -0.87 -1.92
CA GLY A 69 22.06 -2.11 -1.21
C GLY A 69 20.83 -2.06 -0.30
N ARG A 70 19.93 -1.08 -0.50
CA ARG A 70 18.75 -0.86 0.35
C ARG A 70 17.44 -1.41 -0.21
N GLY A 71 17.46 -1.93 -1.44
CA GLY A 71 16.25 -2.31 -2.16
C GLY A 71 15.86 -1.26 -3.21
N PRO A 72 14.65 -1.36 -3.79
CA PRO A 72 14.21 -0.46 -4.84
C PRO A 72 14.12 0.99 -4.36
N ALA A 73 14.45 1.93 -5.26
CA ALA A 73 14.36 3.37 -4.98
C ALA A 73 12.92 3.78 -4.65
N HIS A 74 12.71 4.40 -3.50
CA HIS A 74 11.38 4.84 -3.06
C HIS A 74 10.74 5.86 -4.00
N GLN A 75 11.53 6.74 -4.66
CA GLN A 75 11.00 7.65 -5.67
C GLN A 75 10.33 6.90 -6.83
N SER A 76 10.94 5.81 -7.29
CA SER A 76 10.36 4.97 -8.33
C SER A 76 9.12 4.22 -7.82
N GLN A 77 9.16 3.66 -6.61
CA GLN A 77 8.02 2.97 -6.00
C GLN A 77 6.80 3.89 -5.85
N VAL A 78 6.98 5.07 -5.24
CA VAL A 78 5.87 6.01 -5.04
C VAL A 78 5.29 6.49 -6.37
N THR A 79 6.13 6.62 -7.41
CA THR A 79 5.66 7.01 -8.75
C THR A 79 4.79 5.93 -9.37
N VAL A 80 5.18 4.65 -9.29
CA VAL A 80 4.35 3.52 -9.75
C VAL A 80 3.02 3.50 -9.00
N LEU A 81 3.07 3.62 -7.68
CA LEU A 81 1.90 3.50 -6.82
C LEU A 81 0.94 4.70 -6.92
N GLU A 82 1.46 5.90 -7.17
CA GLU A 82 0.63 7.09 -7.45
C GLU A 82 -0.19 6.89 -8.75
N GLU A 83 0.43 6.38 -9.82
CA GLU A 83 -0.27 6.10 -11.08
C GLU A 83 -1.28 4.95 -10.93
N LEU A 84 -0.92 3.89 -10.20
CA LEU A 84 -1.84 2.78 -9.92
C LEU A 84 -3.00 3.19 -9.01
N GLY A 85 -2.76 4.06 -8.02
CA GLY A 85 -3.82 4.61 -7.17
C GLY A 85 -4.91 5.35 -7.97
N ALA A 86 -4.52 6.07 -9.02
CA ALA A 86 -5.46 6.74 -9.93
C ALA A 86 -6.09 5.79 -10.95
N GLY A 87 -5.33 4.81 -11.47
CA GLY A 87 -5.73 3.98 -12.59
C GLY A 87 -6.28 2.59 -12.22
N ALA A 88 -5.75 1.95 -11.19
CA ALA A 88 -6.09 0.57 -10.79
C ALA A 88 -5.75 0.32 -9.31
N THR A 89 -6.50 0.95 -8.40
CA THR A 89 -6.20 1.01 -6.97
C THR A 89 -5.95 -0.36 -6.34
N SER A 90 -6.78 -1.37 -6.60
CA SER A 90 -6.64 -2.70 -6.01
C SER A 90 -5.32 -3.39 -6.42
N VAL A 91 -4.87 -3.21 -7.67
CA VAL A 91 -3.56 -3.68 -8.11
C VAL A 91 -2.46 -2.87 -7.42
N GLY A 92 -2.63 -1.55 -7.28
CA GLY A 92 -1.71 -0.69 -6.52
C GLY A 92 -1.49 -1.18 -5.10
N VAL A 93 -2.56 -1.53 -4.36
CA VAL A 93 -2.47 -2.11 -3.00
C VAL A 93 -1.70 -3.44 -3.00
N SER A 94 -1.94 -4.31 -3.99
CA SER A 94 -1.16 -5.55 -4.13
C SER A 94 0.33 -5.27 -4.33
N ILE A 95 0.68 -4.31 -5.19
CA ILE A 95 2.08 -3.94 -5.45
C ILE A 95 2.76 -3.36 -4.20
N VAL A 96 2.05 -2.61 -3.33
CA VAL A 96 2.59 -2.18 -2.02
C VAL A 96 3.11 -3.38 -1.23
N VAL A 97 2.34 -4.46 -1.19
CA VAL A 97 2.72 -5.68 -0.46
C VAL A 97 3.93 -6.35 -1.12
N GLN A 98 4.00 -6.39 -2.47
CA GLN A 98 5.18 -6.96 -3.16
C GLN A 98 6.44 -6.12 -2.86
N TYR A 99 6.38 -4.80 -2.91
CA TYR A 99 7.52 -3.93 -2.58
C TYR A 99 8.00 -4.12 -1.14
N MET A 100 7.08 -4.28 -0.18
CA MET A 100 7.43 -4.62 1.20
C MET A 100 8.13 -5.98 1.28
N GLY A 101 7.63 -7.00 0.57
CA GLY A 101 8.25 -8.32 0.50
C GLY A 101 9.65 -8.27 -0.11
N VAL A 102 9.83 -7.51 -1.19
CA VAL A 102 11.15 -7.28 -1.81
C VAL A 102 12.11 -6.65 -0.80
N GLU A 103 11.69 -5.62 -0.07
CA GLU A 103 12.54 -4.96 0.92
C GLU A 103 12.91 -5.88 2.09
N LEU A 104 11.95 -6.65 2.64
CA LEU A 104 12.19 -7.60 3.72
C LEU A 104 13.16 -8.71 3.30
N LEU A 105 12.93 -9.33 2.13
CA LEU A 105 13.78 -10.39 1.61
C LEU A 105 15.18 -9.86 1.23
N HIS A 106 15.25 -8.67 0.64
CA HIS A 106 16.55 -8.07 0.30
C HIS A 106 17.42 -7.83 1.53
N ARG A 107 16.82 -7.35 2.64
CA ARG A 107 17.55 -7.00 3.86
C ARG A 107 17.88 -8.19 4.75
N PHE A 108 16.96 -9.17 4.84
CA PHE A 108 17.01 -10.18 5.90
C PHE A 108 17.11 -11.63 5.42
N ALA A 109 16.91 -11.89 4.12
CA ALA A 109 17.01 -13.23 3.57
C ALA A 109 18.48 -13.66 3.37
N ASP A 110 18.77 -14.92 3.60
CA ASP A 110 20.02 -15.54 3.21
C ASP A 110 20.10 -15.80 1.69
N GLU A 111 21.18 -16.38 1.20
CA GLU A 111 21.39 -16.60 -0.24
C GLU A 111 20.37 -17.59 -0.83
N ALA A 112 20.05 -18.66 -0.11
CA ALA A 112 19.07 -19.65 -0.57
C ALA A 112 17.67 -19.03 -0.63
N GLN A 113 17.26 -18.34 0.42
CA GLN A 113 15.98 -17.64 0.49
C GLN A 113 15.86 -16.55 -0.60
N ARG A 114 16.95 -15.84 -0.92
CA ARG A 114 16.94 -14.85 -2.02
C ARG A 114 16.73 -15.51 -3.37
N ASN A 115 17.38 -16.65 -3.62
CA ASN A 115 17.19 -17.37 -4.86
C ASN A 115 15.79 -17.97 -5.00
N ASP A 116 15.24 -18.51 -3.91
CA ASP A 116 13.97 -19.24 -3.95
C ASP A 116 12.74 -18.33 -3.85
N TYR A 117 12.85 -17.14 -3.21
CA TYR A 117 11.73 -16.25 -2.93
C TYR A 117 11.89 -14.83 -3.49
N LEU A 118 13.06 -14.19 -3.32
CA LEU A 118 13.24 -12.82 -3.80
C LEU A 118 13.35 -12.77 -5.35
N ALA A 119 14.12 -13.64 -5.96
CA ALA A 119 14.30 -13.61 -7.42
C ALA A 119 12.97 -13.85 -8.16
N PRO A 120 12.16 -14.88 -7.84
CA PRO A 120 10.83 -15.05 -8.45
C PRO A 120 9.86 -13.90 -8.15
N LEU A 121 9.93 -13.29 -6.96
CA LEU A 121 9.11 -12.13 -6.61
C LEU A 121 9.44 -10.92 -7.49
N LEU A 122 10.74 -10.64 -7.69
CA LEU A 122 11.20 -9.55 -8.55
C LEU A 122 10.79 -9.75 -10.02
N ASP A 123 10.75 -10.98 -10.50
CA ASP A 123 10.33 -11.32 -11.86
C ASP A 123 8.81 -11.37 -12.03
N GLY A 124 8.05 -11.22 -10.92
CA GLY A 124 6.59 -11.37 -10.92
C GLY A 124 6.11 -12.81 -11.14
N ALA A 125 7.03 -13.78 -11.10
CA ALA A 125 6.74 -15.21 -11.22
C ALA A 125 6.15 -15.79 -9.93
N ALA A 126 6.41 -15.14 -8.78
CA ALA A 126 5.79 -15.43 -7.50
C ALA A 126 5.16 -14.17 -6.90
N ARG A 127 4.16 -14.37 -6.03
CA ARG A 127 3.48 -13.31 -5.28
C ARG A 127 3.52 -13.62 -3.80
N MET A 128 3.65 -12.59 -2.99
CA MET A 128 3.76 -12.67 -1.54
C MET A 128 2.54 -12.05 -0.87
N SER A 129 2.12 -12.57 0.27
CA SER A 129 1.21 -11.90 1.20
C SER A 129 1.86 -11.73 2.55
N PHE A 130 1.52 -10.65 3.25
CA PHE A 130 2.09 -10.30 4.54
C PHE A 130 1.08 -10.55 5.66
N ALA A 131 1.37 -11.52 6.53
CA ALA A 131 0.46 -12.01 7.56
C ALA A 131 0.91 -11.53 8.96
N LEU A 132 0.53 -10.29 9.31
CA LEU A 132 0.86 -9.66 10.59
C LEU A 132 -0.38 -9.55 11.48
N SER A 133 -1.41 -8.82 11.04
CA SER A 133 -2.58 -8.46 11.84
C SER A 133 -3.42 -9.67 12.26
N GLU A 134 -4.05 -9.57 13.44
CA GLU A 134 -4.91 -10.62 14.02
C GLU A 134 -6.30 -10.07 14.33
N PRO A 135 -7.32 -10.93 14.56
CA PRO A 135 -8.68 -10.48 14.89
C PRO A 135 -8.73 -9.47 16.04
N ASP A 136 -7.92 -9.70 17.08
CA ASP A 136 -7.90 -8.89 18.32
C ASP A 136 -6.74 -7.90 18.37
N GLY A 137 -5.90 -7.81 17.31
CA GLY A 137 -4.69 -6.98 17.27
C GLY A 137 -4.46 -6.30 15.92
N GLY A 138 -4.86 -5.03 15.80
CA GLY A 138 -4.52 -4.16 14.66
C GLY A 138 -3.43 -3.16 15.04
N THR A 139 -3.79 -2.08 15.73
CA THR A 139 -2.83 -1.02 16.13
C THR A 139 -1.81 -1.51 17.16
N ASP A 140 -2.23 -2.31 18.15
CA ASP A 140 -1.35 -2.92 19.17
C ASP A 140 -0.98 -4.36 18.83
N VAL A 141 -0.71 -4.64 17.56
CA VAL A 141 -0.56 -6.00 17.02
C VAL A 141 0.56 -6.78 17.72
N ALA A 142 1.66 -6.16 18.10
CA ALA A 142 2.77 -6.84 18.76
C ALA A 142 2.40 -7.35 20.16
N ARG A 143 1.64 -6.58 20.94
CA ARG A 143 1.17 -6.99 22.28
C ARG A 143 0.05 -8.00 22.20
N ALA A 144 -0.90 -7.78 21.30
CA ALA A 144 -2.09 -8.61 21.14
C ALA A 144 -1.82 -9.91 20.36
N MET A 145 -0.62 -10.10 19.80
CA MET A 145 -0.28 -11.25 18.98
C MET A 145 -0.47 -12.58 19.72
N SER A 146 -1.42 -13.36 19.24
CA SER A 146 -1.80 -14.68 19.77
C SER A 146 -1.27 -15.85 18.92
N THR A 147 -0.97 -15.61 17.62
CA THR A 147 -0.30 -16.62 16.78
C THR A 147 1.06 -16.96 17.35
N ARG A 148 1.29 -18.24 17.62
CA ARG A 148 2.52 -18.74 18.23
C ARG A 148 3.27 -19.67 17.28
N ALA A 149 4.58 -19.69 17.43
CA ALA A 149 5.45 -20.68 16.82
C ALA A 149 6.29 -21.35 17.90
N THR A 150 6.19 -22.68 17.99
CA THR A 150 6.95 -23.49 18.95
C THR A 150 7.98 -24.31 18.18
N ARG A 151 9.23 -24.31 18.67
CA ARG A 151 10.32 -25.08 18.06
C ARG A 151 10.31 -26.52 18.60
N GLU A 152 10.34 -27.49 17.71
CA GLU A 152 10.48 -28.90 18.05
C GLU A 152 11.94 -29.34 18.14
N ASP A 153 12.20 -30.54 18.66
CA ASP A 153 13.55 -31.09 18.88
C ASP A 153 14.33 -31.27 17.57
N ASP A 154 13.63 -31.51 16.45
CA ASP A 154 14.22 -31.63 15.11
C ASP A 154 14.55 -30.26 14.48
N GLY A 155 14.28 -29.17 15.18
CA GLY A 155 14.51 -27.80 14.74
C GLY A 155 13.36 -27.18 13.93
N THR A 156 12.34 -27.95 13.58
CA THR A 156 11.13 -27.47 12.88
C THR A 156 10.31 -26.55 13.80
N TRP A 157 9.71 -25.52 13.22
CA TRP A 157 8.76 -24.65 13.89
C TRP A 157 7.30 -25.10 13.59
N VAL A 158 6.45 -25.10 14.59
CA VAL A 158 5.02 -25.38 14.46
C VAL A 158 4.24 -24.12 14.73
N LEU A 159 3.59 -23.58 13.70
CA LEU A 159 2.78 -22.36 13.77
C LEU A 159 1.31 -22.71 14.02
N THR A 160 0.73 -22.06 15.03
CA THR A 160 -0.69 -22.18 15.36
C THR A 160 -1.25 -20.79 15.68
N GLY A 161 -2.37 -20.44 15.07
CA GLY A 161 -3.02 -19.14 15.28
C GLY A 161 -3.87 -18.68 14.13
N ARG A 162 -4.18 -17.37 14.12
CA ARG A 162 -5.08 -16.78 13.13
C ARG A 162 -4.61 -15.39 12.74
N LYS A 163 -4.61 -15.11 11.44
CA LYS A 163 -4.32 -13.79 10.87
C LYS A 163 -5.55 -13.27 10.14
N LYS A 164 -5.73 -11.94 10.15
CA LYS A 164 -6.91 -11.31 9.55
C LYS A 164 -6.53 -10.07 8.76
N TRP A 165 -7.34 -9.72 7.77
CA TRP A 165 -7.13 -8.61 6.85
C TRP A 165 -5.89 -8.80 5.96
N ILE A 166 -5.66 -10.04 5.50
CA ILE A 166 -4.48 -10.39 4.72
C ILE A 166 -4.81 -10.35 3.23
N GLY A 167 -4.20 -9.39 2.52
CA GLY A 167 -4.45 -9.20 1.09
C GLY A 167 -3.90 -10.32 0.24
N ALA A 168 -4.69 -10.82 -0.73
CA ALA A 168 -4.33 -11.83 -1.73
C ALA A 168 -3.84 -13.17 -1.15
N ALA A 169 -4.23 -13.53 0.07
CA ALA A 169 -3.68 -14.69 0.76
C ALA A 169 -3.99 -16.03 0.08
N SER A 170 -5.14 -16.15 -0.60
CA SER A 170 -5.52 -17.40 -1.31
C SER A 170 -4.71 -17.63 -2.58
N THR A 171 -4.18 -16.56 -3.17
CA THR A 171 -3.50 -16.56 -4.47
C THR A 171 -2.00 -16.26 -4.40
N ALA A 172 -1.48 -16.01 -3.20
CA ALA A 172 -0.03 -15.87 -2.97
C ALA A 172 0.68 -17.23 -3.10
N ASP A 173 1.92 -17.20 -3.55
CA ASP A 173 2.78 -18.39 -3.61
C ASP A 173 3.41 -18.69 -2.26
N PHE A 174 3.70 -17.63 -1.48
CA PHE A 174 4.17 -17.73 -0.10
C PHE A 174 3.66 -16.58 0.76
N LEU A 175 3.70 -16.79 2.06
CA LEU A 175 3.36 -15.80 3.08
C LEU A 175 4.61 -15.43 3.87
N ILE A 176 4.77 -14.15 4.23
CA ILE A 176 5.65 -13.75 5.33
C ILE A 176 4.76 -13.63 6.57
N VAL A 177 4.96 -14.53 7.53
CA VAL A 177 4.12 -14.69 8.72
C VAL A 177 4.90 -14.27 9.96
N LEU A 178 4.33 -13.38 10.79
CA LEU A 178 4.86 -13.08 12.10
C LEU A 178 4.14 -13.92 13.16
N ALA A 179 4.93 -14.58 14.01
CA ALA A 179 4.41 -15.37 15.12
C ALA A 179 5.26 -15.15 16.38
N ARG A 180 4.63 -15.24 17.53
CA ARG A 180 5.31 -15.15 18.82
C ARG A 180 6.07 -16.43 19.11
N THR A 181 7.36 -16.31 19.36
CA THR A 181 8.31 -17.40 19.64
C THR A 181 8.80 -17.41 21.06
N ALA A 182 8.68 -16.27 21.79
CA ALA A 182 9.01 -16.16 23.21
C ALA A 182 7.99 -15.31 23.98
N GLU A 183 7.94 -15.48 25.30
CA GLU A 183 7.09 -14.66 26.16
C GLU A 183 7.56 -13.21 26.22
N ILE A 184 6.63 -12.29 26.54
CA ILE A 184 6.93 -10.87 26.66
C ILE A 184 7.67 -10.63 27.99
N GLU A 185 8.95 -10.30 27.93
CA GLU A 185 9.73 -9.96 29.11
C GLU A 185 9.79 -8.45 29.35
N ARG A 186 10.30 -7.69 28.39
CA ARG A 186 10.55 -6.23 28.52
C ARG A 186 9.77 -5.41 27.50
N SER A 187 9.66 -5.90 26.30
CA SER A 187 9.00 -5.21 25.19
C SER A 187 8.13 -6.18 24.40
N SER A 188 6.92 -5.76 24.05
CA SER A 188 5.99 -6.57 23.26
C SER A 188 6.47 -6.85 21.83
N ILE A 189 7.44 -6.08 21.33
CA ILE A 189 8.01 -6.28 19.98
C ILE A 189 9.13 -7.33 19.95
N ASP A 190 9.68 -7.71 21.09
CA ASP A 190 10.65 -8.79 21.21
C ASP A 190 9.92 -10.16 21.32
N GLY A 191 10.61 -11.25 20.99
CA GLY A 191 10.02 -12.59 21.01
C GLY A 191 9.02 -12.84 19.88
N ILE A 192 9.14 -12.12 18.78
CA ILE A 192 8.37 -12.34 17.54
C ILE A 192 9.35 -12.66 16.41
N THR A 193 9.07 -13.73 15.68
CA THR A 193 9.89 -14.19 14.55
C THR A 193 9.11 -14.07 13.25
N MET A 194 9.81 -13.75 12.14
CA MET A 194 9.26 -13.83 10.79
C MET A 194 9.56 -15.18 10.16
N PHE A 195 8.59 -15.72 9.47
CA PHE A 195 8.69 -16.99 8.75
C PHE A 195 8.27 -16.81 7.30
N ILE A 196 9.02 -17.39 6.38
CA ILE A 196 8.58 -17.61 5.00
C ILE A 196 7.78 -18.91 5.02
N VAL A 197 6.51 -18.84 4.64
CA VAL A 197 5.61 -20.01 4.67
C VAL A 197 5.03 -20.22 3.28
N PRO A 198 5.46 -21.26 2.54
CA PRO A 198 4.83 -21.61 1.26
C PRO A 198 3.32 -21.78 1.43
N ARG A 199 2.52 -21.17 0.54
CA ARG A 199 1.06 -21.20 0.67
C ARG A 199 0.48 -22.62 0.64
N SER A 200 1.15 -23.55 -0.03
CA SER A 200 0.77 -24.95 -0.13
C SER A 200 1.07 -25.78 1.12
N THR A 201 1.69 -25.20 2.16
CA THR A 201 2.00 -25.92 3.41
C THR A 201 0.72 -26.42 4.06
N PRO A 202 0.62 -27.73 4.42
CA PRO A 202 -0.55 -28.27 5.08
C PRO A 202 -0.89 -27.56 6.38
N GLY A 203 -2.19 -27.43 6.70
CA GLY A 203 -2.68 -26.76 7.90
C GLY A 203 -3.04 -25.27 7.69
N ILE A 204 -2.86 -24.73 6.48
CA ILE A 204 -3.25 -23.35 6.16
C ILE A 204 -4.65 -23.35 5.52
N THR A 205 -5.58 -22.65 6.16
CA THR A 205 -6.92 -22.41 5.62
C THR A 205 -7.15 -20.92 5.45
N THR A 206 -7.67 -20.49 4.29
CA THR A 206 -8.02 -19.11 4.02
C THR A 206 -9.51 -18.96 3.77
N THR A 207 -10.11 -17.86 4.26
CA THR A 207 -11.51 -17.51 4.01
C THR A 207 -11.56 -16.05 3.58
N SER A 208 -12.17 -15.77 2.43
CA SER A 208 -12.33 -14.42 1.93
C SER A 208 -13.23 -13.59 2.84
N ILE A 209 -12.92 -12.29 2.96
CA ILE A 209 -13.67 -11.30 3.72
C ILE A 209 -14.23 -10.29 2.72
N ASP A 210 -15.56 -10.11 2.72
CA ASP A 210 -16.21 -9.06 1.93
C ASP A 210 -15.88 -7.68 2.52
N THR A 211 -15.38 -6.76 1.70
CA THR A 211 -14.94 -5.43 2.12
C THR A 211 -15.62 -4.33 1.30
N MET A 212 -15.78 -3.15 1.91
CA MET A 212 -16.41 -2.00 1.29
C MET A 212 -15.61 -1.48 0.08
N GLY A 213 -14.30 -1.43 0.19
CA GLY A 213 -13.36 -0.90 -0.82
C GLY A 213 -12.25 -1.89 -1.13
N ILE A 214 -11.43 -1.58 -2.15
CA ILE A 214 -10.37 -2.46 -2.66
C ILE A 214 -10.92 -3.84 -3.04
N ARG A 215 -12.14 -3.88 -3.55
CA ARG A 215 -12.91 -5.12 -3.76
C ARG A 215 -12.25 -6.08 -4.74
N ALA A 216 -11.53 -5.56 -5.74
CA ALA A 216 -10.79 -6.38 -6.70
C ALA A 216 -9.47 -6.96 -6.14
N LEU A 217 -9.22 -6.87 -4.84
CA LEU A 217 -8.13 -7.55 -4.14
C LEU A 217 -8.71 -8.27 -2.92
N GLU A 218 -8.70 -9.59 -2.95
CA GLU A 218 -9.13 -10.40 -1.81
C GLU A 218 -8.51 -9.90 -0.50
N GLN A 219 -9.33 -9.80 0.53
CA GLN A 219 -8.90 -9.72 1.91
C GLN A 219 -9.28 -11.02 2.59
N ALA A 220 -8.36 -11.64 3.31
CA ALA A 220 -8.59 -12.96 3.87
C ALA A 220 -8.38 -13.03 5.38
N ASP A 221 -9.09 -13.97 5.96
CA ASP A 221 -8.86 -14.57 7.26
C ASP A 221 -8.04 -15.85 7.04
N ILE A 222 -6.95 -16.03 7.79
CA ILE A 222 -6.07 -17.20 7.69
C ILE A 222 -6.02 -17.92 9.03
N VAL A 223 -6.25 -19.24 9.00
CA VAL A 223 -6.03 -20.13 10.14
C VAL A 223 -4.79 -20.96 9.87
N PHE A 224 -3.89 -21.00 10.84
CA PHE A 224 -2.72 -21.88 10.90
C PHE A 224 -3.01 -22.95 11.94
N ASP A 225 -3.21 -24.19 11.49
CA ASP A 225 -3.44 -25.35 12.35
C ASP A 225 -2.24 -26.29 12.32
N ASN A 226 -1.35 -26.13 13.30
CA ASN A 226 -0.12 -26.92 13.43
C ASN A 226 0.73 -26.92 12.15
N VAL A 227 0.89 -25.77 11.52
CA VAL A 227 1.66 -25.59 10.28
C VAL A 227 3.14 -25.77 10.55
N ARG A 228 3.75 -26.78 9.93
CA ARG A 228 5.17 -27.11 10.10
C ARG A 228 6.03 -26.28 9.15
N VAL A 229 6.97 -25.51 9.71
CA VAL A 229 7.88 -24.66 8.96
C VAL A 229 9.32 -25.06 9.30
N PRO A 230 10.12 -25.47 8.31
CA PRO A 230 11.53 -25.77 8.49
C PRO A 230 12.33 -24.61 9.06
N ALA A 231 13.43 -24.89 9.77
CA ALA A 231 14.21 -23.86 10.42
C ALA A 231 14.90 -22.88 9.45
N ASP A 232 15.20 -23.32 8.23
CA ASP A 232 15.78 -22.54 7.14
C ASP A 232 14.78 -21.57 6.48
N LEU A 233 13.51 -21.63 6.86
CA LEU A 233 12.47 -20.67 6.45
C LEU A 233 12.20 -19.58 7.51
N VAL A 234 13.03 -19.46 8.53
CA VAL A 234 13.07 -18.25 9.38
C VAL A 234 13.68 -17.11 8.58
N LEU A 235 12.95 -16.00 8.47
CA LEU A 235 13.44 -14.81 7.78
C LEU A 235 14.12 -13.87 8.78
N GLY A 236 15.43 -13.71 8.64
CA GLY A 236 16.25 -12.93 9.57
C GLY A 236 16.50 -13.67 10.89
N GLU A 237 16.52 -12.95 12.01
CA GLU A 237 16.85 -13.47 13.33
C GLU A 237 15.61 -13.90 14.12
N VAL A 238 15.72 -15.05 14.84
CA VAL A 238 14.70 -15.49 15.78
C VAL A 238 14.48 -14.41 16.85
N ASP A 239 13.23 -14.22 17.28
CA ASP A 239 12.78 -13.22 18.26
C ASP A 239 12.97 -11.75 17.86
N ARG A 240 13.42 -11.47 16.63
CA ARG A 240 13.67 -10.13 16.11
C ARG A 240 12.76 -9.72 14.94
N GLY A 241 11.86 -10.58 14.52
CA GLY A 241 11.04 -10.37 13.33
C GLY A 241 10.25 -9.06 13.32
N PHE A 242 9.68 -8.66 14.46
CA PHE A 242 8.97 -7.37 14.52
C PHE A 242 9.92 -6.17 14.39
N ARG A 243 11.15 -6.27 14.88
CA ARG A 243 12.18 -5.23 14.70
C ARG A 243 12.60 -5.10 13.24
N HIS A 244 12.65 -6.22 12.51
CA HIS A 244 12.90 -6.23 11.07
C HIS A 244 11.79 -5.50 10.32
N VAL A 245 10.51 -5.74 10.66
CA VAL A 245 9.37 -5.00 10.09
C VAL A 245 9.47 -3.50 10.40
N LEU A 246 9.82 -3.12 11.63
CA LEU A 246 9.99 -1.70 11.97
C LEU A 246 11.07 -1.00 11.13
N ALA A 247 12.09 -1.73 10.67
CA ALA A 247 13.13 -1.18 9.80
C ALA A 247 12.64 -0.88 8.36
N THR A 248 11.50 -1.43 7.94
CA THR A 248 10.89 -1.20 6.61
C THR A 248 9.67 -0.25 6.66
N LEU A 249 9.27 0.23 7.84
CA LEU A 249 8.06 1.04 8.02
C LEU A 249 8.05 2.35 7.22
N ASN A 250 9.21 2.94 6.95
CA ASN A 250 9.26 4.19 6.19
C ASN A 250 8.85 3.95 4.74
N GLY A 251 9.35 2.89 4.11
CA GLY A 251 8.93 2.45 2.78
C GLY A 251 7.43 2.15 2.73
N GLU A 252 6.91 1.43 3.72
CA GLU A 252 5.49 1.10 3.81
C GLU A 252 4.60 2.35 3.93
N ARG A 253 4.99 3.34 4.75
CA ARG A 253 4.27 4.63 4.87
C ARG A 253 4.28 5.39 3.56
N LEU A 254 5.42 5.47 2.87
CA LEU A 254 5.55 6.14 1.58
C LEU A 254 4.71 5.46 0.51
N ASN A 255 4.74 4.14 0.44
CA ASN A 255 4.00 3.35 -0.53
C ASN A 255 2.47 3.46 -0.32
N GLY A 256 2.00 3.39 0.93
CA GLY A 256 0.60 3.63 1.26
C GLY A 256 0.15 5.07 0.95
N ALA A 257 1.00 6.06 1.25
CA ALA A 257 0.75 7.46 0.89
C ALA A 257 0.63 7.67 -0.63
N ALA A 258 1.44 6.97 -1.42
CA ALA A 258 1.42 7.08 -2.87
C ALA A 258 0.11 6.60 -3.48
N VAL A 259 -0.42 5.46 -3.02
CA VAL A 259 -1.72 4.98 -3.49
C VAL A 259 -2.85 5.93 -3.07
N ALA A 260 -2.84 6.41 -1.80
CA ALA A 260 -3.82 7.39 -1.33
C ALA A 260 -3.82 8.69 -2.15
N LEU A 261 -2.62 9.17 -2.50
CA LEU A 261 -2.44 10.34 -3.35
C LEU A 261 -2.95 10.08 -4.78
N GLY A 262 -2.68 8.90 -5.33
CA GLY A 262 -3.20 8.49 -6.64
C GLY A 262 -4.73 8.50 -6.68
N ILE A 263 -5.38 7.96 -5.63
CA ILE A 263 -6.84 8.02 -5.47
C ILE A 263 -7.33 9.48 -5.45
N ALA A 264 -6.67 10.34 -4.65
CA ALA A 264 -7.02 11.76 -4.56
C ALA A 264 -6.93 12.45 -5.94
N ARG A 265 -5.85 12.21 -6.68
CA ARG A 265 -5.64 12.75 -8.02
C ARG A 265 -6.70 12.26 -8.99
N GLY A 266 -6.95 10.96 -9.08
CA GLY A 266 -7.96 10.39 -9.97
C GLY A 266 -9.38 10.91 -9.68
N ALA A 267 -9.71 11.09 -8.41
CA ALA A 267 -10.98 11.68 -8.00
C ALA A 267 -11.08 13.16 -8.38
N LEU A 268 -10.00 13.94 -8.18
CA LEU A 268 -9.95 15.35 -8.57
C LEU A 268 -10.12 15.52 -10.10
N GLU A 269 -9.35 14.77 -10.89
CA GLU A 269 -9.42 14.79 -12.36
C GLU A 269 -10.84 14.46 -12.83
N THR A 270 -11.46 13.43 -12.28
CA THR A 270 -12.84 13.02 -12.58
C THR A 270 -13.85 14.12 -12.24
N ALA A 271 -13.71 14.74 -11.06
CA ALA A 271 -14.63 15.79 -10.60
C ALA A 271 -14.51 17.08 -11.44
N VAL A 272 -13.27 17.47 -11.78
CA VAL A 272 -13.00 18.66 -12.62
C VAL A 272 -13.53 18.47 -14.03
N GLU A 273 -13.29 17.30 -14.65
CA GLU A 273 -13.83 16.98 -15.95
C GLU A 273 -15.36 17.02 -15.97
N TYR A 274 -16.00 16.42 -14.96
CA TYR A 274 -17.46 16.48 -14.81
C TYR A 274 -17.96 17.92 -14.64
N ALA A 275 -17.34 18.69 -13.75
CA ALA A 275 -17.74 20.08 -13.47
C ALA A 275 -17.60 21.00 -14.69
N GLY A 276 -16.62 20.73 -15.56
CA GLY A 276 -16.42 21.48 -16.80
C GLY A 276 -17.43 21.16 -17.91
N ARG A 277 -18.04 19.97 -17.88
CA ARG A 277 -18.97 19.50 -18.95
C ARG A 277 -20.45 19.53 -18.54
N ARG A 278 -20.74 19.27 -17.25
CA ARG A 278 -22.12 19.23 -16.76
C ARG A 278 -22.69 20.63 -16.67
N GLU A 279 -23.80 20.86 -17.33
CA GLU A 279 -24.54 22.13 -17.27
C GLU A 279 -25.73 22.06 -16.32
N ALA A 280 -25.92 23.14 -15.57
CA ALA A 280 -27.12 23.45 -14.81
C ALA A 280 -27.33 24.98 -14.79
N PHE A 281 -28.58 25.42 -14.83
CA PHE A 281 -28.93 26.85 -14.87
C PHE A 281 -28.22 27.60 -16.02
N GLY A 282 -28.06 26.95 -17.18
CA GLY A 282 -27.52 27.54 -18.41
C GLY A 282 -26.01 27.71 -18.47
N ARG A 283 -25.25 27.09 -17.58
CA ARG A 283 -23.77 27.13 -17.58
C ARG A 283 -23.15 25.86 -16.93
N PRO A 284 -21.87 25.56 -17.22
CA PRO A 284 -21.17 24.47 -16.54
C PRO A 284 -21.23 24.60 -15.01
N VAL A 285 -21.41 23.49 -14.30
CA VAL A 285 -21.53 23.52 -12.83
C VAL A 285 -20.24 24.00 -12.14
N GLY A 286 -19.07 23.82 -12.76
CA GLY A 286 -17.79 24.37 -12.32
C GLY A 286 -17.71 25.90 -12.35
N ALA A 287 -18.68 26.60 -12.99
CA ALA A 287 -18.77 28.06 -12.96
C ALA A 287 -19.42 28.60 -11.67
N PHE A 288 -19.97 27.73 -10.82
CA PHE A 288 -20.54 28.14 -9.53
C PHE A 288 -19.43 28.16 -8.47
N GLN A 289 -19.18 29.33 -7.86
CA GLN A 289 -18.08 29.52 -6.91
C GLN A 289 -18.06 28.50 -5.76
N ALA A 290 -19.24 28.09 -5.25
CA ALA A 290 -19.35 27.10 -4.18
C ALA A 290 -18.67 25.77 -4.53
N LEU A 291 -18.80 25.29 -5.79
CA LEU A 291 -18.14 24.06 -6.24
C LEU A 291 -16.71 24.34 -6.70
N GLN A 292 -16.48 25.47 -7.38
CA GLN A 292 -15.17 25.84 -7.89
C GLN A 292 -14.14 25.98 -6.75
N HIS A 293 -14.50 26.66 -5.64
CA HIS A 293 -13.60 26.87 -4.50
C HIS A 293 -13.24 25.53 -3.83
N GLU A 294 -14.19 24.62 -3.65
CA GLU A 294 -13.91 23.28 -3.09
C GLU A 294 -12.96 22.47 -3.98
N LEU A 295 -13.13 22.53 -5.30
CA LEU A 295 -12.20 21.87 -6.24
C LEU A 295 -10.80 22.49 -6.22
N VAL A 296 -10.69 23.83 -6.03
CA VAL A 296 -9.39 24.51 -5.88
C VAL A 296 -8.72 24.11 -4.57
N ASP A 297 -9.45 24.07 -3.45
CA ASP A 297 -8.91 23.63 -2.16
C ASP A 297 -8.45 22.17 -2.22
N ALA A 298 -9.21 21.31 -2.89
CA ALA A 298 -8.81 19.92 -3.16
C ALA A 298 -7.52 19.85 -3.98
N ALA A 299 -7.42 20.65 -5.05
CA ALA A 299 -6.23 20.69 -5.91
C ALA A 299 -4.97 21.12 -5.13
N VAL A 300 -5.09 22.15 -4.29
CA VAL A 300 -3.99 22.62 -3.41
C VAL A 300 -3.59 21.52 -2.42
N SER A 301 -4.57 20.82 -1.83
CA SER A 301 -4.31 19.73 -0.89
C SER A 301 -3.58 18.55 -1.57
N VAL A 302 -4.05 18.12 -2.74
CA VAL A 302 -3.44 17.04 -3.53
C VAL A 302 -2.01 17.40 -3.90
N GLU A 303 -1.75 18.61 -4.42
CA GLU A 303 -0.41 19.02 -4.83
C GLU A 303 0.52 19.19 -3.63
N SER A 304 0.05 19.72 -2.50
CA SER A 304 0.83 19.80 -1.26
C SER A 304 1.24 18.43 -0.75
N ALA A 305 0.31 17.48 -0.74
CA ALA A 305 0.59 16.09 -0.34
C ALA A 305 1.59 15.42 -1.30
N ARG A 306 1.47 15.71 -2.61
CA ARG A 306 2.36 15.18 -3.64
C ARG A 306 3.81 15.68 -3.47
N LEU A 307 3.99 16.98 -3.31
CA LEU A 307 5.32 17.56 -3.09
C LEU A 307 5.97 17.00 -1.82
N LEU A 308 5.20 16.85 -0.74
CA LEU A 308 5.68 16.27 0.50
C LEU A 308 6.07 14.79 0.33
N LEU A 309 5.25 13.99 -0.37
CA LEU A 309 5.53 12.58 -0.64
C LEU A 309 6.80 12.39 -1.47
N HIS A 310 6.93 13.08 -2.59
CA HIS A 310 8.11 12.95 -3.46
C HIS A 310 9.38 13.45 -2.78
N ASN A 311 9.29 14.52 -1.97
CA ASN A 311 10.41 14.96 -1.15
C ASN A 311 10.80 13.91 -0.09
N ALA A 312 9.83 13.30 0.58
CA ALA A 312 10.07 12.25 1.56
C ALA A 312 10.70 10.99 0.93
N ALA A 313 10.21 10.58 -0.25
CA ALA A 313 10.75 9.46 -1.00
C ALA A 313 12.22 9.71 -1.44
N ARG A 314 12.50 10.90 -1.98
CA ARG A 314 13.87 11.31 -2.33
C ARG A 314 14.80 11.31 -1.12
N THR A 315 14.35 11.87 0.01
CA THR A 315 15.14 11.88 1.24
C THR A 315 15.42 10.46 1.73
N SER A 316 14.45 9.54 1.58
CA SER A 316 14.60 8.13 1.94
C SER A 316 15.61 7.39 1.05
N ASP A 317 15.73 7.76 -0.23
CA ASP A 317 16.74 7.20 -1.13
C ASP A 317 18.16 7.71 -0.81
N GLU A 318 18.27 8.95 -0.35
CA GLU A 318 19.54 9.64 -0.08
C GLU A 318 20.07 9.37 1.35
N SER A 319 19.18 9.10 2.33
CA SER A 319 19.56 9.04 3.76
C SER A 319 18.70 8.07 4.57
N GLU A 320 19.11 7.83 5.81
CA GLU A 320 18.38 7.10 6.84
C GLU A 320 18.22 7.95 8.11
N GLY A 321 17.30 7.56 8.99
CA GLY A 321 17.13 8.14 10.33
C GLY A 321 15.94 9.06 10.50
N GLY A 322 15.93 9.84 11.57
CA GLY A 322 14.74 10.55 12.06
C GLY A 322 14.11 11.56 11.10
N ALA A 323 14.88 12.14 10.17
CA ALA A 323 14.33 13.01 9.14
C ALA A 323 13.42 12.23 8.16
N VAL A 324 13.86 11.05 7.73
CA VAL A 324 13.09 10.16 6.85
C VAL A 324 11.81 9.69 7.54
N GLU A 325 11.91 9.29 8.82
CA GLU A 325 10.76 8.86 9.61
C GLU A 325 9.71 9.96 9.74
N THR A 326 10.14 11.18 10.02
CA THR A 326 9.25 12.34 10.16
C THR A 326 8.58 12.69 8.84
N LEU A 327 9.34 12.78 7.74
CA LEU A 327 8.81 13.13 6.43
C LEU A 327 7.87 12.06 5.89
N SER A 328 8.18 10.76 6.05
CA SER A 328 7.29 9.68 5.63
C SER A 328 5.99 9.65 6.43
N ALA A 329 6.04 9.96 7.73
CA ALA A 329 4.86 10.10 8.56
C ALA A 329 3.98 11.30 8.13
N MET A 330 4.59 12.45 7.86
CA MET A 330 3.87 13.64 7.35
C MET A 330 3.25 13.37 5.98
N ALA A 331 3.99 12.75 5.07
CA ALA A 331 3.50 12.41 3.73
C ALA A 331 2.29 11.47 3.78
N LYS A 332 2.35 10.43 4.65
CA LYS A 332 1.23 9.50 4.83
C LYS A 332 -0.01 10.22 5.34
N LEU A 333 0.12 11.07 6.33
CA LEU A 333 -1.02 11.81 6.90
C LEU A 333 -1.62 12.78 5.87
N ALA A 334 -0.79 13.54 5.17
CA ALA A 334 -1.24 14.49 4.15
C ALA A 334 -1.95 13.79 2.99
N ALA A 335 -1.40 12.68 2.48
CA ALA A 335 -2.01 11.92 1.39
C ALA A 335 -3.35 11.26 1.79
N SER A 336 -3.43 10.69 3.00
CA SER A 336 -4.68 10.13 3.54
C SER A 336 -5.78 11.18 3.63
N GLN A 337 -5.46 12.37 4.15
CA GLN A 337 -6.40 13.48 4.26
C GLN A 337 -6.82 14.00 2.87
N ALA A 338 -5.87 14.19 1.95
CA ALA A 338 -6.16 14.59 0.58
C ALA A 338 -7.08 13.56 -0.10
N GLY A 339 -6.84 12.26 0.07
CA GLY A 339 -7.67 11.19 -0.47
C GLY A 339 -9.11 11.26 -0.01
N THR A 340 -9.33 11.31 1.30
CA THR A 340 -10.67 11.33 1.87
C THR A 340 -11.42 12.62 1.56
N THR A 341 -10.75 13.77 1.65
CA THR A 341 -11.39 15.08 1.39
C THR A 341 -11.74 15.24 -0.09
N THR A 342 -10.82 14.91 -1.00
CA THR A 342 -11.04 15.07 -2.44
C THR A 342 -12.14 14.15 -2.95
N THR A 343 -12.19 12.91 -2.47
CA THR A 343 -13.24 11.97 -2.88
C THR A 343 -14.62 12.37 -2.37
N ASP A 344 -14.72 12.94 -1.16
CA ASP A 344 -15.98 13.51 -0.64
C ASP A 344 -16.45 14.72 -1.48
N ILE A 345 -15.53 15.64 -1.79
CA ILE A 345 -15.81 16.77 -2.69
C ILE A 345 -16.29 16.26 -4.05
N GLY A 346 -15.60 15.28 -4.63
CA GLY A 346 -15.98 14.68 -5.91
C GLY A 346 -17.37 14.07 -5.91
N MET A 347 -17.74 13.35 -4.85
CA MET A 347 -19.10 12.82 -4.66
C MET A 347 -20.15 13.94 -4.65
N ARG A 348 -19.89 15.04 -3.95
CA ARG A 348 -20.83 16.19 -3.88
C ARG A 348 -20.92 16.93 -5.22
N VAL A 349 -19.82 17.16 -5.90
CA VAL A 349 -19.75 17.82 -7.21
C VAL A 349 -20.53 17.02 -8.26
N MET A 350 -20.38 15.69 -8.28
CA MET A 350 -21.04 14.81 -9.24
C MET A 350 -22.48 14.44 -8.83
N GLY A 351 -22.83 14.56 -7.55
CA GLY A 351 -24.16 14.23 -7.06
C GLY A 351 -24.55 12.78 -7.39
N GLY A 352 -25.75 12.55 -7.93
CA GLY A 352 -26.22 11.21 -8.29
C GLY A 352 -25.30 10.46 -9.29
N TRP A 353 -24.60 11.16 -10.15
CA TRP A 353 -23.61 10.54 -11.06
C TRP A 353 -22.39 9.99 -10.29
N GLY A 354 -21.93 10.66 -9.26
CA GLY A 354 -20.86 10.18 -8.39
C GLY A 354 -21.23 8.88 -7.65
N PHE A 355 -22.53 8.63 -7.45
CA PHE A 355 -23.07 7.48 -6.72
C PHE A 355 -23.29 6.23 -7.59
N LEU A 356 -23.12 6.34 -8.91
CA LEU A 356 -23.27 5.22 -9.84
C LEU A 356 -22.07 4.28 -9.81
N ARG A 357 -22.31 2.96 -9.68
CA ARG A 357 -21.25 1.93 -9.65
C ARG A 357 -20.43 1.87 -10.95
N GLN A 358 -21.02 2.24 -12.09
CA GLN A 358 -20.36 2.29 -13.41
C GLN A 358 -19.35 3.44 -13.54
N LEU A 359 -19.38 4.43 -12.64
CA LEU A 359 -18.46 5.56 -12.65
C LEU A 359 -17.42 5.46 -11.54
N PRO A 360 -16.20 6.02 -11.72
CA PRO A 360 -15.10 5.76 -10.82
C PRO A 360 -15.22 6.44 -9.44
N MET A 361 -15.97 7.55 -9.32
CA MET A 361 -15.96 8.38 -8.12
C MET A 361 -16.34 7.62 -6.85
N GLN A 362 -17.40 6.81 -6.86
CA GLN A 362 -17.80 6.01 -5.71
C GLN A 362 -16.74 4.96 -5.33
N ARG A 363 -15.98 4.43 -6.30
CA ARG A 363 -14.87 3.50 -6.05
C ARG A 363 -13.73 4.23 -5.35
N TYR A 364 -13.30 5.38 -5.86
CA TYR A 364 -12.32 6.23 -5.17
C TYR A 364 -12.75 6.58 -3.74
N PHE A 365 -14.02 6.93 -3.54
CA PHE A 365 -14.55 7.26 -2.20
C PHE A 365 -14.48 6.07 -1.24
N ARG A 366 -14.79 4.86 -1.69
CA ARG A 366 -14.70 3.64 -0.88
C ARG A 366 -13.24 3.30 -0.57
N ASP A 367 -12.39 3.30 -1.59
CA ASP A 367 -11.00 2.88 -1.52
C ASP A 367 -10.14 3.84 -0.67
N ALA A 368 -10.39 5.15 -0.73
CA ALA A 368 -9.69 6.15 0.08
C ALA A 368 -9.80 5.89 1.59
N ARG A 369 -10.89 5.26 2.04
CA ARG A 369 -11.11 4.98 3.47
C ARG A 369 -10.07 4.03 4.07
N LEU A 370 -9.51 3.11 3.27
CA LEU A 370 -8.44 2.22 3.73
C LEU A 370 -7.29 3.02 4.36
N TYR A 371 -6.89 4.12 3.73
CA TYR A 371 -5.70 4.87 4.11
C TYR A 371 -5.85 5.73 5.36
N THR A 372 -7.03 5.84 5.93
CA THR A 372 -7.21 6.48 7.24
C THR A 372 -6.71 5.61 8.40
N PHE A 373 -6.61 4.28 8.20
CA PHE A 373 -6.18 3.33 9.23
C PHE A 373 -5.08 2.36 8.79
N ALA A 374 -4.75 2.26 7.49
CA ALA A 374 -3.68 1.41 6.97
C ALA A 374 -2.59 2.26 6.30
N PRO A 375 -1.32 1.82 6.33
CA PRO A 375 -0.76 0.73 7.15
C PRO A 375 -0.75 1.03 8.65
N LEU A 376 -0.86 2.30 9.04
CA LEU A 376 -0.97 2.80 10.40
C LEU A 376 -2.04 3.89 10.46
N THR A 377 -2.82 3.94 11.56
CA THR A 377 -3.92 4.92 11.67
C THR A 377 -3.40 6.35 11.67
N ASP A 378 -4.19 7.27 11.13
CA ASP A 378 -3.86 8.70 11.11
C ASP A 378 -3.66 9.27 12.52
N GLU A 379 -4.34 8.70 13.53
CA GLU A 379 -4.19 9.06 14.94
C GLU A 379 -2.81 8.65 15.48
N MET A 380 -2.35 7.44 15.16
CA MET A 380 -1.02 6.98 15.56
C MET A 380 0.08 7.77 14.88
N ILE A 381 -0.12 8.18 13.62
CA ILE A 381 0.80 9.09 12.93
C ILE A 381 0.85 10.45 13.65
N ARG A 382 -0.29 11.00 14.07
CA ARG A 382 -0.33 12.25 14.85
C ARG A 382 0.36 12.10 16.20
N ASN A 383 0.15 11.00 16.90
CA ASN A 383 0.86 10.70 18.15
C ASN A 383 2.37 10.66 17.93
N TYR A 384 2.83 9.97 16.89
CA TYR A 384 4.24 9.91 16.53
C TYR A 384 4.82 11.31 16.25
N LEU A 385 4.15 12.09 15.40
CA LEU A 385 4.60 13.46 15.06
C LEU A 385 4.55 14.39 16.30
N GLY A 386 3.53 14.27 17.13
CA GLY A 386 3.42 15.03 18.37
C GLY A 386 4.60 14.76 19.31
N GLU A 387 4.91 13.50 19.56
CA GLU A 387 6.01 13.09 20.45
C GLU A 387 7.39 13.35 19.81
N LYS A 388 7.64 12.87 18.59
CA LYS A 388 8.99 12.82 18.00
C LYS A 388 9.39 14.10 17.25
N HIS A 389 8.42 14.79 16.65
CA HIS A 389 8.70 15.99 15.88
C HIS A 389 8.46 17.28 16.67
N LEU A 390 7.35 17.35 17.41
CA LEU A 390 6.98 18.54 18.17
C LEU A 390 7.51 18.53 19.62
N GLY A 391 8.06 17.42 20.09
CA GLY A 391 8.58 17.27 21.45
C GLY A 391 7.49 17.31 22.54
N LEU A 392 6.24 17.00 22.18
CA LEU A 392 5.14 16.96 23.13
C LEU A 392 5.21 15.72 24.02
N PRO A 393 4.63 15.75 25.23
CA PRO A 393 4.55 14.56 26.09
C PRO A 393 3.82 13.42 25.38
N ARG A 394 4.28 12.20 25.65
CA ARG A 394 3.66 10.98 25.14
C ARG A 394 2.19 10.88 25.61
N SER A 395 1.28 10.53 24.71
CA SER A 395 -0.17 10.52 24.98
C SER A 395 -0.69 9.21 25.58
N TYR A 396 0.11 8.14 25.60
CA TYR A 396 -0.30 6.81 26.10
C TYR A 396 0.91 6.01 26.63
#